data_6555b0993b236eea3902b94e4d3452d9
#
_entry.id   6555b0993b236eea3902b94e4d3452d9
#
_cell.length_a   1.000
_cell.length_b   1.000
_cell.length_c   1.000
_cell.angle_alpha   90.00
_cell.angle_beta   90.00
_cell.angle_gamma   90.00
#
_symmetry.space_group_name_H-M   'P 1'
#
loop_
_entity.id
_entity.type
_entity.pdbx_description
1 polymer ?
#
loop_
_entity_poly.entity_id
_entity_poly.type
_entity_poly.pdbx_seq_one_letter_code
_entity_poly.pdbx_strand_id
1 'polypeptide(L)'
;MKFSGFMNVYQLDDMSWEYQFGDKSLKAVTLKELAVLVSLYGLKWKVLDKDLAAKSLEVDKNNVTGFLNVYKKGDFWYYRGSNLKSHSLEVLRKKVLSENLEWKETDKELAYKNLKLDSRKFKQ
;
A
#
# COMPACT_ATOMS: atom_id res chain seq x y z
N MET A 1 -8.73 2.39 12.43
CA MET A 1 -8.62 1.20 11.57
C MET A 1 -9.96 0.93 10.89
N LYS A 2 -9.91 0.46 9.68
CA LYS A 2 -11.09 0.25 8.85
C LYS A 2 -11.24 -1.23 8.48
N PHE A 3 -12.43 -1.79 8.72
CA PHE A 3 -12.67 -3.20 8.41
C PHE A 3 -12.54 -3.47 6.91
N SER A 4 -11.91 -4.58 6.56
CA SER A 4 -11.56 -4.95 5.18
C SER A 4 -12.57 -5.84 4.47
N GLY A 5 -13.46 -6.48 5.20
CA GLY A 5 -14.33 -7.54 4.69
C GLY A 5 -13.77 -8.94 4.91
N PHE A 6 -12.51 -9.05 5.30
CA PHE A 6 -11.87 -10.31 5.68
C PHE A 6 -11.83 -10.43 7.20
N MET A 7 -12.05 -11.64 7.71
CA MET A 7 -12.06 -11.90 9.15
C MET A 7 -10.75 -11.46 9.80
N ASN A 8 -10.86 -10.62 10.85
CA ASN A 8 -9.73 -10.09 11.63
C ASN A 8 -8.77 -9.18 10.87
N VAL A 9 -9.12 -8.77 9.65
CA VAL A 9 -8.26 -7.92 8.82
C VAL A 9 -8.79 -6.49 8.76
N TYR A 10 -7.90 -5.53 9.04
CA TYR A 10 -8.22 -4.10 9.06
C TYR A 10 -7.19 -3.31 8.28
N GLN A 11 -7.65 -2.25 7.63
CA GLN A 11 -6.76 -1.31 6.93
C GLN A 11 -6.24 -0.26 7.90
N LEU A 12 -4.94 -0.02 7.86
CA LEU A 12 -4.27 1.00 8.66
C LEU A 12 -4.24 2.35 7.92
N ASP A 13 -3.87 3.41 8.61
CA ASP A 13 -3.85 4.76 8.05
C ASP A 13 -2.89 4.93 6.87
N ASP A 14 -1.83 4.14 6.83
CA ASP A 14 -0.86 4.15 5.73
C ASP A 14 -1.25 3.21 4.58
N MET A 15 -2.53 2.78 4.55
CA MET A 15 -3.12 1.87 3.57
C MET A 15 -2.57 0.45 3.59
N SER A 16 -1.71 0.10 4.54
CA SER A 16 -1.30 -1.29 4.77
C SER A 16 -2.41 -2.04 5.51
N TRP A 17 -2.21 -3.33 5.75
CA TRP A 17 -3.23 -4.21 6.33
C TRP A 17 -2.69 -4.92 7.57
N GLU A 18 -3.59 -5.18 8.53
CA GLU A 18 -3.27 -5.84 9.77
C GLU A 18 -4.26 -6.96 10.06
N TYR A 19 -3.75 -8.15 10.40
CA TYR A 19 -4.55 -9.27 10.88
C TYR A 19 -4.39 -9.36 12.39
N GLN A 20 -5.49 -9.22 13.12
CA GLN A 20 -5.49 -9.25 14.59
C GLN A 20 -5.91 -10.62 15.10
N PHE A 21 -5.14 -11.19 16.05
CA PHE A 21 -5.47 -12.44 16.69
C PHE A 21 -4.99 -12.41 18.14
N GLY A 22 -5.95 -12.45 19.08
CA GLY A 22 -5.66 -12.29 20.48
C GLY A 22 -5.03 -10.93 20.77
N ASP A 23 -3.88 -10.91 21.42
CA ASP A 23 -3.10 -9.71 21.71
C ASP A 23 -1.99 -9.47 20.68
N LYS A 24 -1.97 -10.26 19.61
CA LYS A 24 -0.95 -10.22 18.54
C LYS A 24 -1.52 -9.74 17.22
N SER A 25 -0.64 -9.34 16.34
CA SER A 25 -1.03 -8.92 15.00
C SER A 25 0.05 -9.24 13.98
N LEU A 26 -0.38 -9.41 12.73
CA LEU A 26 0.49 -9.53 11.56
C LEU A 26 0.21 -8.33 10.66
N LYS A 27 1.24 -7.80 10.04
CA LYS A 27 1.11 -6.65 9.15
C LYS A 27 1.75 -6.93 7.80
N ALA A 28 1.14 -6.40 6.74
CA ALA A 28 1.70 -6.48 5.40
C ALA A 28 1.21 -5.29 4.58
N VAL A 29 1.97 -4.96 3.55
CA VAL A 29 1.63 -3.84 2.65
C VAL A 29 0.43 -4.19 1.78
N THR A 30 0.32 -5.44 1.34
CA THR A 30 -0.79 -5.89 0.49
C THR A 30 -1.58 -7.00 1.16
N LEU A 31 -2.85 -7.15 0.74
CA LEU A 31 -3.71 -8.23 1.22
C LEU A 31 -3.15 -9.60 0.84
N LYS A 32 -2.55 -9.70 -0.35
CA LYS A 32 -1.95 -10.95 -0.82
C LYS A 32 -0.81 -11.38 0.10
N GLU A 33 0.07 -10.45 0.46
CA GLU A 33 1.18 -10.73 1.39
C GLU A 33 0.66 -11.11 2.76
N LEU A 34 -0.38 -10.41 3.24
CA LEU A 34 -0.98 -10.70 4.53
C LEU A 34 -1.61 -12.09 4.55
N ALA A 35 -2.30 -12.48 3.47
CA ALA A 35 -2.90 -13.80 3.36
C ALA A 35 -1.83 -14.90 3.44
N VAL A 36 -0.68 -14.69 2.82
CA VAL A 36 0.45 -15.62 2.89
C VAL A 36 0.95 -15.74 4.33
N LEU A 37 1.12 -14.60 5.03
CA LEU A 37 1.57 -14.60 6.42
C LEU A 37 0.58 -15.32 7.33
N VAL A 38 -0.71 -15.06 7.17
CA VAL A 38 -1.78 -15.69 7.94
C VAL A 38 -1.73 -17.21 7.76
N SER A 39 -1.53 -17.66 6.53
CA SER A 39 -1.40 -19.08 6.21
C SER A 39 -0.16 -19.70 6.85
N LEU A 40 0.97 -19.01 6.81
CA LEU A 40 2.22 -19.48 7.40
C LEU A 40 2.12 -19.66 8.92
N TYR A 41 1.29 -18.85 9.57
CA TYR A 41 1.03 -18.94 11.01
C TYR A 41 -0.07 -19.94 11.37
N GLY A 42 -0.61 -20.64 10.37
CA GLY A 42 -1.69 -21.62 10.59
C GLY A 42 -3.03 -21.00 10.96
N LEU A 43 -3.22 -19.75 10.65
CA LEU A 43 -4.44 -19.00 10.92
C LEU A 43 -5.39 -19.04 9.72
N LYS A 44 -6.66 -18.72 9.96
CA LYS A 44 -7.68 -18.79 8.89
C LYS A 44 -7.80 -17.48 8.13
N TRP A 45 -7.91 -17.58 6.81
CA TRP A 45 -8.22 -16.47 5.93
C TRP A 45 -9.64 -16.67 5.42
N LYS A 46 -10.56 -15.80 5.84
CA LYS A 46 -11.98 -15.97 5.53
C LYS A 46 -12.63 -14.65 5.11
N VAL A 47 -13.45 -14.70 4.06
CA VAL A 47 -14.26 -13.56 3.63
C VAL A 47 -15.54 -13.52 4.46
N LEU A 48 -15.79 -12.40 5.13
CA LEU A 48 -17.03 -12.18 5.88
C LEU A 48 -18.02 -11.30 5.11
N ASP A 49 -17.49 -10.34 4.35
CA ASP A 49 -18.29 -9.41 3.54
C ASP A 49 -17.68 -9.36 2.13
N LYS A 50 -18.32 -10.01 1.18
CA LYS A 50 -17.82 -10.13 -0.20
C LYS A 50 -17.63 -8.78 -0.88
N ASP A 51 -18.58 -7.88 -0.72
CA ASP A 51 -18.54 -6.57 -1.38
C ASP A 51 -17.42 -5.71 -0.81
N LEU A 52 -17.29 -5.70 0.49
CA LEU A 52 -16.23 -4.95 1.16
C LEU A 52 -14.84 -5.55 0.85
N ALA A 53 -14.75 -6.88 0.84
CA ALA A 53 -13.51 -7.57 0.49
C ALA A 53 -13.08 -7.23 -0.95
N ALA A 54 -14.02 -7.19 -1.88
CA ALA A 54 -13.74 -6.82 -3.27
C ALA A 54 -13.23 -5.37 -3.36
N LYS A 55 -13.84 -4.44 -2.63
CA LYS A 55 -13.40 -3.05 -2.57
C LYS A 55 -12.00 -2.94 -1.99
N SER A 56 -11.71 -3.73 -0.95
CA SER A 56 -10.38 -3.74 -0.33
C SER A 56 -9.31 -4.24 -1.30
N LEU A 57 -9.61 -5.28 -2.07
CA LEU A 57 -8.68 -5.78 -3.10
C LEU A 57 -8.43 -4.74 -4.18
N GLU A 58 -9.46 -3.95 -4.52
CA GLU A 58 -9.34 -2.87 -5.50
C GLU A 58 -8.44 -1.74 -4.99
N VAL A 59 -8.65 -1.33 -3.74
CA VAL A 59 -7.83 -0.31 -3.07
C VAL A 59 -6.38 -0.77 -2.95
N ASP A 60 -6.19 -2.07 -2.74
CA ASP A 60 -4.87 -2.66 -2.55
C ASP A 60 -3.94 -2.47 -3.76
N LYS A 61 -4.50 -2.30 -4.95
CA LYS A 61 -3.72 -2.02 -6.16
C LYS A 61 -2.89 -0.74 -6.02
N ASN A 62 -3.39 0.22 -5.25
CA ASN A 62 -2.69 1.49 -5.02
C ASN A 62 -1.51 1.36 -4.04
N ASN A 63 -1.41 0.24 -3.35
CA ASN A 63 -0.32 -0.03 -2.40
C ASN A 63 0.94 -0.55 -3.09
N VAL A 64 0.83 -0.89 -4.38
CA VAL A 64 1.96 -1.38 -5.17
C VAL A 64 2.21 -0.39 -6.31
N THR A 65 3.30 0.37 -6.21
CA THR A 65 3.64 1.42 -7.17
C THR A 65 4.92 1.14 -7.94
N GLY A 66 5.64 0.10 -7.55
CA GLY A 66 6.97 -0.20 -8.07
C GLY A 66 8.08 0.47 -7.29
N PHE A 67 7.75 1.25 -6.27
CA PHE A 67 8.72 1.91 -5.39
C PHE A 67 8.49 1.49 -3.94
N LEU A 68 9.57 1.26 -3.22
CA LEU A 68 9.52 0.87 -1.81
C LEU A 68 8.83 1.95 -0.96
N ASN A 69 7.87 1.53 -0.15
CA ASN A 69 7.13 2.41 0.78
C ASN A 69 6.28 3.50 0.12
N VAL A 70 6.15 3.47 -1.19
CA VAL A 70 5.34 4.47 -1.92
C VAL A 70 3.97 3.89 -2.25
N TYR A 71 2.93 4.66 -1.94
CA TYR A 71 1.56 4.29 -2.30
C TYR A 71 0.81 5.52 -2.81
N LYS A 72 -0.25 5.25 -3.56
CA LYS A 72 -1.11 6.30 -4.12
C LYS A 72 -2.45 6.32 -3.41
N LYS A 73 -2.90 7.52 -3.03
CA LYS A 73 -4.24 7.72 -2.44
C LYS A 73 -4.83 9.00 -3.00
N GLY A 74 -5.90 8.88 -3.77
CA GLY A 74 -6.46 10.03 -4.49
C GLY A 74 -5.47 10.55 -5.51
N ASP A 75 -5.20 11.84 -5.48
CA ASP A 75 -4.29 12.49 -6.41
C ASP A 75 -2.86 12.61 -5.89
N PHE A 76 -2.58 12.02 -4.72
CA PHE A 76 -1.29 12.16 -4.08
C PHE A 76 -0.53 10.85 -4.02
N TRP A 77 0.80 10.98 -4.05
CA TRP A 77 1.73 9.91 -3.74
C TRP A 77 2.25 10.13 -2.33
N TYR A 78 2.31 9.06 -1.55
CA TYR A 78 2.73 9.09 -0.14
C TYR A 78 3.91 8.16 0.09
N TYR A 79 4.72 8.50 1.09
CA TYR A 79 5.79 7.62 1.55
C TYR A 79 5.44 7.11 2.95
N ARG A 80 5.36 5.78 3.12
CA ARG A 80 4.98 5.15 4.39
C ARG A 80 5.97 5.48 5.50
N GLY A 81 5.44 5.62 6.70
CA GLY A 81 6.25 5.92 7.87
C GLY A 81 6.69 7.38 7.96
N SER A 82 6.13 8.25 7.11
CA SER A 82 6.44 9.67 7.10
C SER A 82 5.18 10.46 6.76
N ASN A 83 5.27 11.79 6.88
CA ASN A 83 4.20 12.69 6.46
C ASN A 83 4.42 13.23 5.05
N LEU A 84 5.38 12.67 4.33
CA LEU A 84 5.74 13.14 3.00
C LEU A 84 4.68 12.74 1.98
N LYS A 85 4.26 13.71 1.17
CA LYS A 85 3.30 13.49 0.09
C LYS A 85 3.54 14.51 -1.02
N SER A 86 3.12 14.16 -2.23
CA SER A 86 3.19 15.08 -3.37
C SER A 86 2.26 14.60 -4.47
N HIS A 87 1.83 15.52 -5.33
CA HIS A 87 1.13 15.20 -6.56
C HIS A 87 2.05 14.57 -7.60
N SER A 88 3.37 14.76 -7.45
CA SER A 88 4.38 14.28 -8.38
C SER A 88 5.30 13.26 -7.72
N LEU A 89 5.50 12.12 -8.39
CA LEU A 89 6.45 11.09 -7.93
C LEU A 89 7.87 11.66 -7.86
N GLU A 90 8.24 12.48 -8.81
CA GLU A 90 9.57 13.10 -8.87
C GLU A 90 9.81 14.01 -7.67
N VAL A 91 8.82 14.84 -7.33
CA VAL A 91 8.90 15.72 -6.17
C VAL A 91 8.92 14.91 -4.88
N LEU A 92 8.12 13.85 -4.81
CA LEU A 92 8.12 12.96 -3.64
C LEU A 92 9.50 12.32 -3.45
N ARG A 93 10.11 11.86 -4.55
CA ARG A 93 11.46 11.29 -4.53
C ARG A 93 12.46 12.27 -3.92
N LYS A 94 12.42 13.52 -4.37
CA LYS A 94 13.32 14.58 -3.85
C LYS A 94 13.11 14.81 -2.36
N LYS A 95 11.85 14.83 -1.91
CA LYS A 95 11.50 14.99 -0.49
C LYS A 95 12.02 13.82 0.34
N VAL A 96 11.83 12.60 -0.14
CA VAL A 96 12.29 11.38 0.53
C VAL A 96 13.81 11.40 0.70
N LEU A 97 14.54 11.74 -0.35
CA LEU A 97 15.99 11.80 -0.33
C LEU A 97 16.50 12.93 0.59
N SER A 98 15.79 14.07 0.63
CA SER A 98 16.17 15.18 1.49
C SER A 98 16.03 14.85 2.98
N GLU A 99 15.16 13.88 3.32
CA GLU A 99 14.95 13.40 4.68
C GLU A 99 15.83 12.20 5.01
N ASN A 100 16.79 11.87 4.15
CA ASN A 100 17.69 10.71 4.30
C ASN A 100 16.95 9.38 4.37
N LEU A 101 15.80 9.29 3.71
CA LEU A 101 15.02 8.07 3.62
C LEU A 101 15.38 7.33 2.33
N GLU A 102 15.10 6.02 2.29
CA GLU A 102 15.45 5.17 1.16
C GLU A 102 14.44 5.34 0.02
N TRP A 103 14.96 5.58 -1.19
CA TRP A 103 14.15 5.55 -2.41
C TRP A 103 14.65 4.40 -3.26
N LYS A 104 13.83 3.34 -3.37
CA LYS A 104 14.22 2.12 -4.07
C LYS A 104 13.13 1.67 -5.02
N GLU A 105 13.52 1.31 -6.23
CA GLU A 105 12.64 0.71 -7.23
C GLU A 105 12.54 -0.80 -6.96
N THR A 106 11.33 -1.28 -6.73
CA THR A 106 11.08 -2.71 -6.42
C THR A 106 10.54 -3.47 -7.62
N ASP A 107 9.91 -2.78 -8.58
CA ASP A 107 9.37 -3.37 -9.79
C ASP A 107 9.55 -2.36 -10.93
N LYS A 108 10.47 -2.64 -11.83
CA LYS A 108 10.83 -1.73 -12.92
C LYS A 108 9.67 -1.39 -13.86
N GLU A 109 8.89 -2.40 -14.23
CA GLU A 109 7.77 -2.20 -15.14
C GLU A 109 6.68 -1.33 -14.52
N LEU A 110 6.33 -1.63 -13.29
CA LEU A 110 5.30 -0.89 -12.57
C LEU A 110 5.77 0.53 -12.26
N ALA A 111 7.03 0.68 -11.83
CA ALA A 111 7.63 1.98 -11.58
C ALA A 111 7.61 2.84 -12.84
N TYR A 112 7.98 2.27 -13.97
CA TYR A 112 7.97 2.95 -15.26
C TYR A 112 6.56 3.41 -15.64
N LYS A 113 5.55 2.54 -15.46
CA LYS A 113 4.16 2.88 -15.74
C LYS A 113 3.70 4.07 -14.90
N ASN A 114 4.03 4.07 -13.61
CA ASN A 114 3.62 5.15 -12.71
C ASN A 114 4.35 6.46 -13.03
N LEU A 115 5.62 6.41 -13.36
CA LEU A 115 6.36 7.59 -13.79
C LEU A 115 5.79 8.18 -15.07
N LYS A 116 5.37 7.32 -16.00
CA LYS A 116 4.76 7.74 -17.26
C LYS A 116 3.41 8.41 -17.02
N LEU A 117 2.59 7.84 -16.14
CA LEU A 117 1.30 8.45 -15.76
C LEU A 117 1.51 9.80 -15.08
N ASP A 118 2.49 9.89 -14.20
CA ASP A 118 2.84 11.12 -13.51
C ASP A 118 3.26 12.21 -14.48
N SER A 119 4.12 11.85 -15.44
CA SER A 119 4.58 12.74 -16.49
C SER A 119 3.43 13.28 -17.34
N ARG A 120 2.47 12.41 -17.70
CA ARG A 120 1.27 12.80 -18.46
C ARG A 120 0.39 13.78 -17.69
N LYS A 121 0.29 13.57 -16.39
CA LYS A 121 -0.54 14.41 -15.50
C LYS A 121 -0.07 15.86 -15.49
N PHE A 122 1.24 16.09 -15.59
CA PHE A 122 1.84 17.42 -15.55
C PHE A 122 2.28 17.95 -16.91
N LYS A 123 2.10 17.15 -17.94
CA LYS A 123 2.44 17.55 -19.31
C LYS A 123 1.24 18.25 -19.95
N GLN A 124 1.36 19.49 -20.13
CA GLN A 124 0.33 20.34 -20.75
C GLN A 124 0.75 20.73 -22.15
#